data_2cea7377bd41f8c472d665a8986b166c
#
_entry.id   2cea7377bd41f8c472d665a8986b166c
#
_cell.length_a   1.000
_cell.length_b   1.000
_cell.length_c   1.000
_cell.angle_alpha   90.00
_cell.angle_beta   90.00
_cell.angle_gamma   90.00
#
_symmetry.space_group_name_H-M   'P 1'
#
loop_
_entity.id
_entity.type
_entity.pdbx_description
1 polymer ?
#
loop_
_entity_poly.entity_id
_entity_poly.type
_entity_poly.pdbx_seq_one_letter_code
_entity_poly.pdbx_strand_id
1 'polypeptide(L)'
;ISFMNVDMLLDGSNSEATGSARRQSTASSIEGTVTVYKLVGDTWEFVTDAYKSTTRVSLVVSAYFEAESGYTYKAEFEVTAYTNGTGESHTATWTEVCA
;
A
#
# COMPACT_ATOMS: atom_id res chain seq x y z
N ILE A 1 13.88 1.70 7.18
CA ILE A 1 13.03 2.48 6.26
C ILE A 1 13.06 3.93 6.71
N SER A 2 13.46 4.82 5.84
CA SER A 2 13.60 6.25 6.17
C SER A 2 12.32 7.05 5.94
N PHE A 3 11.39 6.51 5.14
CA PHE A 3 10.11 7.14 4.84
C PHE A 3 9.10 6.09 4.41
N MET A 4 7.84 6.28 4.81
CA MET A 4 6.74 5.41 4.43
C MET A 4 5.42 6.18 4.48
N ASN A 5 4.60 6.01 3.44
CA ASN A 5 3.28 6.63 3.38
C ASN A 5 2.34 5.74 2.56
N VAL A 6 1.07 5.76 2.92
CA VAL A 6 0.00 5.14 2.13
C VAL A 6 -1.14 6.13 2.01
N ASP A 7 -1.76 6.15 0.85
CA ASP A 7 -2.79 7.11 0.49
C ASP A 7 -3.78 6.43 -0.45
N MET A 8 -4.98 7.00 -0.57
CA MET A 8 -6.01 6.41 -1.40
C MET A 8 -6.88 7.51 -2.01
N LEU A 9 -7.11 7.43 -3.31
CA LEU A 9 -8.06 8.28 -4.02
C LEU A 9 -9.27 7.43 -4.36
N LEU A 10 -10.44 7.81 -3.85
CA LEU A 10 -11.70 7.11 -4.13
C LEU A 10 -12.50 7.93 -5.14
N ASP A 11 -12.51 7.47 -6.39
CA ASP A 11 -13.12 8.15 -7.52
C ASP A 11 -13.77 7.13 -8.47
N GLY A 12 -14.77 6.39 -7.96
CA GLY A 12 -15.49 5.39 -8.73
C GLY A 12 -14.56 4.37 -9.37
N SER A 13 -14.69 4.20 -10.68
CA SER A 13 -13.85 3.25 -11.44
C SER A 13 -12.39 3.69 -11.60
N ASN A 14 -12.06 4.93 -11.21
CA ASN A 14 -10.70 5.46 -11.29
C ASN A 14 -10.04 5.54 -9.91
N SER A 15 -10.43 4.69 -8.99
CA SER A 15 -9.88 4.68 -7.64
C SER A 15 -8.49 4.05 -7.63
N GLU A 16 -7.64 4.55 -6.74
CA GLU A 16 -6.25 4.15 -6.66
C GLU A 16 -5.78 4.17 -5.21
N ALA A 17 -5.06 3.14 -4.81
CA ALA A 17 -4.33 3.11 -3.54
C ALA A 17 -2.84 3.15 -3.86
N THR A 18 -2.11 4.06 -3.24
CA THR A 18 -0.69 4.26 -3.50
C THR A 18 0.11 4.16 -2.22
N GLY A 19 1.11 3.29 -2.23
CA GLY A 19 2.11 3.19 -1.18
C GLY A 19 3.42 3.76 -1.67
N SER A 20 4.07 4.58 -0.87
CA SER A 20 5.39 5.16 -1.16
C SER A 20 6.32 4.89 0.00
N ALA A 21 7.54 4.51 -0.29
CA ALA A 21 8.53 4.25 0.74
C ALA A 21 9.94 4.54 0.22
N ARG A 22 10.85 4.81 1.16
CA ARG A 22 12.27 4.98 0.85
C ARG A 22 13.07 4.14 1.81
N ARG A 23 14.03 3.38 1.27
CA ARG A 23 14.97 2.64 2.08
C ARG A 23 16.11 3.55 2.55
N GLN A 24 16.79 3.13 3.59
CA GLN A 24 18.03 3.80 3.98
C GLN A 24 19.11 3.47 2.97
N SER A 25 20.11 4.34 2.85
CA SER A 25 21.20 4.15 1.89
C SER A 25 22.03 2.89 2.18
N THR A 26 22.02 2.41 3.42
CA THR A 26 22.71 1.19 3.84
C THR A 26 21.97 -0.09 3.43
N ALA A 27 20.69 -0.01 3.11
CA ALA A 27 19.94 -1.15 2.59
C ALA A 27 20.23 -1.34 1.10
N SER A 28 20.04 -2.55 0.60
CA SER A 28 20.36 -2.91 -0.79
C SER A 28 19.13 -2.99 -1.69
N SER A 29 17.95 -3.24 -1.12
CA SER A 29 16.72 -3.38 -1.87
C SER A 29 15.52 -3.10 -0.98
N ILE A 30 14.36 -2.87 -1.63
CA ILE A 30 13.10 -2.60 -0.96
C ILE A 30 11.97 -3.24 -1.78
N GLU A 31 10.99 -3.81 -1.10
CA GLU A 31 9.78 -4.33 -1.73
C GLU A 31 8.55 -3.90 -0.95
N GLY A 32 7.41 -3.85 -1.61
CA GLY A 32 6.17 -3.45 -0.98
C GLY A 32 4.95 -4.02 -1.66
N THR A 33 3.91 -4.24 -0.85
CA THR A 33 2.60 -4.69 -1.31
C THR A 33 1.56 -3.74 -0.75
N VAL A 34 0.73 -3.17 -1.62
CA VAL A 34 -0.46 -2.45 -1.21
C VAL A 34 -1.66 -3.36 -1.43
N THR A 35 -2.49 -3.52 -0.39
CA THR A 35 -3.69 -4.36 -0.43
C THR A 35 -4.89 -3.49 -0.09
N VAL A 36 -5.96 -3.61 -0.88
CA VAL A 36 -7.18 -2.85 -0.68
C VAL A 36 -8.29 -3.77 -0.19
N TYR A 37 -8.97 -3.34 0.86
CA TYR A 37 -10.12 -4.04 1.44
C TYR A 37 -11.34 -3.13 1.45
N LYS A 38 -12.51 -3.76 1.36
CA LYS A 38 -13.81 -3.11 1.43
C LYS A 38 -14.54 -3.61 2.67
N LEU A 39 -15.10 -2.73 3.47
CA LEU A 39 -15.86 -3.11 4.65
C LEU A 39 -17.28 -3.49 4.24
N VAL A 40 -17.66 -4.76 4.46
CA VAL A 40 -18.99 -5.27 4.19
C VAL A 40 -19.56 -5.81 5.51
N GLY A 41 -20.52 -5.08 6.09
CA GLY A 41 -20.97 -5.37 7.44
C GLY A 41 -19.81 -5.11 8.41
N ASP A 42 -19.40 -6.14 9.15
CA ASP A 42 -18.29 -6.06 10.09
C ASP A 42 -17.03 -6.75 9.57
N THR A 43 -16.99 -7.10 8.28
CA THR A 43 -15.91 -7.89 7.69
C THR A 43 -15.19 -7.11 6.61
N TRP A 44 -13.86 -7.12 6.66
CA TRP A 44 -13.02 -6.58 5.59
C TRP A 44 -12.87 -7.64 4.49
N GLU A 45 -13.33 -7.31 3.28
CA GLU A 45 -13.22 -8.20 2.13
C GLU A 45 -12.11 -7.71 1.19
N PHE A 46 -11.31 -8.64 0.70
CA PHE A 46 -10.24 -8.34 -0.24
C PHE A 46 -10.80 -7.79 -1.55
N VAL A 47 -10.22 -6.71 -2.06
CA VAL A 47 -10.58 -6.10 -3.35
C VAL A 47 -9.49 -6.33 -4.38
N THR A 48 -8.29 -5.89 -4.09
CA THR A 48 -7.15 -6.00 -5.02
C THR A 48 -5.84 -5.79 -4.26
N ASP A 49 -4.73 -6.12 -4.92
CA ASP A 49 -3.41 -5.80 -4.41
C ASP A 49 -2.45 -5.49 -5.57
N ALA A 50 -1.30 -4.94 -5.22
CA ALA A 50 -0.20 -4.73 -6.14
C ALA A 50 1.11 -4.88 -5.38
N TYR A 51 2.11 -5.45 -6.04
CA TYR A 51 3.42 -5.71 -5.49
C TYR A 51 4.51 -5.13 -6.39
N LYS A 52 5.58 -4.62 -5.78
CA LYS A 52 6.73 -4.13 -6.52
C LYS A 52 8.00 -4.28 -5.67
N SER A 53 9.12 -4.55 -6.32
CA SER A 53 10.42 -4.54 -5.68
C SER A 53 11.40 -3.74 -6.53
N THR A 54 12.40 -3.17 -5.89
CA THR A 54 13.42 -2.37 -6.57
C THR A 54 14.71 -2.33 -5.76
N THR A 55 15.82 -2.10 -6.45
CA THR A 55 17.09 -1.79 -5.80
C THR A 55 17.29 -0.28 -5.64
N ARG A 56 16.39 0.53 -6.18
CA ARG A 56 16.43 2.00 -6.02
C ARG A 56 16.10 2.40 -4.59
N VAL A 57 16.40 3.64 -4.26
CA VAL A 57 16.13 4.19 -2.92
C VAL A 57 14.64 4.36 -2.68
N SER A 58 13.89 4.72 -3.71
CA SER A 58 12.44 4.99 -3.61
C SER A 58 11.62 3.93 -4.28
N LEU A 59 10.49 3.59 -3.65
CA LEU A 59 9.50 2.63 -4.16
C LEU A 59 8.13 3.29 -4.16
N VAL A 60 7.40 3.15 -5.27
CA VAL A 60 5.99 3.56 -5.37
C VAL A 60 5.21 2.38 -5.92
N VAL A 61 4.15 1.99 -5.20
CA VAL A 61 3.30 0.86 -5.58
C VAL A 61 1.87 1.37 -5.67
N SER A 62 1.19 1.13 -6.80
CA SER A 62 -0.18 1.57 -7.00
C SER A 62 -1.07 0.37 -7.35
N ALA A 63 -2.24 0.31 -6.70
CA ALA A 63 -3.29 -0.64 -6.99
C ALA A 63 -4.54 0.12 -7.45
N TYR A 64 -5.13 -0.30 -8.56
CA TYR A 64 -6.29 0.36 -9.15
C TYR A 64 -7.52 -0.51 -8.95
N PHE A 65 -8.65 0.13 -8.65
CA PHE A 65 -9.87 -0.60 -8.35
C PHE A 65 -11.10 0.28 -8.58
N GLU A 66 -12.28 -0.36 -8.54
CA GLU A 66 -13.55 0.33 -8.58
C GLU A 66 -14.08 0.48 -7.15
N ALA A 67 -14.33 1.71 -6.72
CA ALA A 67 -14.90 2.00 -5.41
C ALA A 67 -16.39 2.30 -5.55
N GLU A 68 -17.19 1.68 -4.68
CA GLU A 68 -18.63 1.89 -4.63
C GLU A 68 -18.98 2.92 -3.58
N SER A 69 -19.85 3.86 -3.95
CA SER A 69 -20.36 4.90 -3.06
C SER A 69 -21.00 4.27 -1.81
N GLY A 70 -20.74 4.85 -0.67
CA GLY A 70 -21.31 4.44 0.62
C GLY A 70 -20.50 3.41 1.38
N TYR A 71 -19.48 2.81 0.78
CA TYR A 71 -18.64 1.82 1.44
C TYR A 71 -17.35 2.43 1.97
N THR A 72 -16.80 1.80 3.00
CA THR A 72 -15.50 2.16 3.57
C THR A 72 -14.43 1.25 2.99
N TYR A 73 -13.33 1.84 2.59
CA TYR A 73 -12.18 1.11 2.03
C TYR A 73 -10.96 1.31 2.91
N LYS A 74 -10.10 0.31 2.94
CA LYS A 74 -8.84 0.33 3.68
C LYS A 74 -7.71 -0.07 2.74
N ALA A 75 -6.64 0.72 2.70
CA ALA A 75 -5.41 0.37 2.03
C ALA A 75 -4.36 0.03 3.09
N GLU A 76 -3.72 -1.11 2.92
CA GLU A 76 -2.68 -1.60 3.81
C GLU A 76 -1.40 -1.74 2.99
N PHE A 77 -0.36 -1.02 3.39
CA PHE A 77 0.92 -1.02 2.68
C PHE A 77 1.97 -1.66 3.58
N GLU A 78 2.45 -2.83 3.17
CA GLU A 78 3.52 -3.54 3.85
C GLU A 78 4.81 -3.41 3.04
N VAL A 79 5.86 -2.95 3.70
CA VAL A 79 7.16 -2.69 3.07
C VAL A 79 8.23 -3.47 3.81
N THR A 80 9.14 -4.08 3.04
CA THR A 80 10.32 -4.74 3.59
C THR A 80 11.56 -4.19 2.89
N ALA A 81 12.51 -3.72 3.67
CA ALA A 81 13.83 -3.32 3.18
C ALA A 81 14.87 -4.34 3.62
N TYR A 82 15.80 -4.68 2.74
CA TYR A 82 16.81 -5.70 3.00
C TYR A 82 18.19 -5.09 3.12
N THR A 83 18.91 -5.49 4.17
CA THR A 83 20.31 -5.12 4.41
C THR A 83 21.08 -6.40 4.69
N ASN A 84 22.05 -6.74 3.83
CA ASN A 84 22.84 -7.97 3.96
C ASN A 84 21.97 -9.22 4.12
N GLY A 85 20.86 -9.29 3.39
CA GLY A 85 19.96 -10.43 3.44
C GLY A 85 18.95 -10.42 4.60
N THR A 86 19.04 -9.44 5.50
CA THR A 86 18.10 -9.31 6.63
C THR A 86 16.99 -8.31 6.28
N GLY A 87 15.75 -8.75 6.39
CA GLY A 87 14.57 -7.92 6.10
C GLY A 87 14.08 -7.15 7.33
N GLU A 88 13.70 -5.88 7.12
CA GLU A 88 13.00 -5.05 8.11
C GLU A 88 11.66 -4.67 7.51
N SER A 89 10.56 -5.06 8.16
CA SER A 89 9.21 -4.85 7.65
C SER A 89 8.42 -3.85 8.47
N HIS A 90 7.63 -3.03 7.78
CA HIS A 90 6.72 -2.05 8.39
C HIS A 90 5.41 -2.04 7.63
N THR A 91 4.32 -1.71 8.33
CA THR A 91 2.98 -1.64 7.74
C THR A 91 2.35 -0.29 8.06
N ALA A 92 1.76 0.35 7.05
CA ALA A 92 0.96 1.56 7.20
C ALA A 92 -0.44 1.29 6.65
N THR A 93 -1.43 1.98 7.22
CA THR A 93 -2.84 1.77 6.86
C THR A 93 -3.54 3.11 6.67
N TRP A 94 -4.41 3.17 5.66
CA TRP A 94 -5.27 4.31 5.38
C TRP A 94 -6.70 3.82 5.21
N THR A 95 -7.64 4.46 5.89
CA THR A 95 -9.07 4.10 5.81
C THR A 95 -9.88 5.33 5.40
N GLU A 96 -10.79 5.15 4.46
CA GLU A 96 -11.58 6.25 3.92
C GLU A 96 -12.95 5.75 3.46
N VAL A 97 -13.97 6.60 3.62
CA VAL A 97 -15.34 6.33 3.12
C VAL A 97 -15.47 6.89 1.71
N CYS A 98 -15.99 6.07 0.80
CA CYS A 98 -16.31 6.50 -0.55
C CYS A 98 -17.63 7.27 -0.53
N ALA A 99 -17.55 8.54 -0.86
CA ALA A 99 -18.73 9.43 -0.86
C ALA A 99 -19.68 9.14 -2.04
#